data_86ecd0aed1084500521c4ea705be5842
#
_entry.id   86ecd0aed1084500521c4ea705be5842
#
_cell.length_a   1.000
_cell.length_b   1.000
_cell.length_c   1.000
_cell.angle_alpha   90.00
_cell.angle_beta   90.00
_cell.angle_gamma   90.00
#
_symmetry.space_group_name_H-M   'P 1'
#
loop_
_entity.id
_entity.type
_entity.pdbx_description
1 polymer ?
#
loop_
_entity_poly.entity_id
_entity_poly.type
_entity_poly.pdbx_seq_one_letter_code
_entity_poly.pdbx_strand_id
1 'polypeptide(L)'
;MPKEMILEKINQAVKILNEKNIDMWMTYVRETGNMKDPMMDMMVGTGATWQSAFIITKSGETHAVIGSLELENMKTIGTYKNIHGYLKSVKEKLIEVLDSIKPAKIAINYSHNSSLADGLTHGLYLELMDHLKDTKYVNAFISSEEIIAALKGRKSAGELANMKEAIKETLKIFDEVTKFLKPGVTEKQVSQFVLDLCNKKGLELSWDAEHCPAVFSGPNTA
;
A
#
# COMPACT_ATOMS: atom_id res chain seq x y z
N MET A 1 4.63 -3.09 -7.12
CA MET A 1 5.96 -3.02 -6.44
C MET A 1 6.67 -4.36 -6.59
N PRO A 2 8.01 -4.44 -6.82
CA PRO A 2 8.76 -5.71 -6.85
C PRO A 2 8.67 -6.47 -5.51
N LYS A 3 8.68 -7.80 -5.57
CA LYS A 3 8.55 -8.69 -4.40
C LYS A 3 9.57 -8.37 -3.30
N GLU A 4 10.82 -8.15 -3.70
CA GLU A 4 11.92 -7.86 -2.76
C GLU A 4 11.63 -6.60 -1.94
N MET A 5 11.09 -5.56 -2.56
CA MET A 5 10.71 -4.32 -1.87
C MET A 5 9.53 -4.53 -0.91
N ILE A 6 8.55 -5.37 -1.29
CA ILE A 6 7.44 -5.74 -0.40
C ILE A 6 7.98 -6.46 0.83
N LEU A 7 8.91 -7.40 0.66
CA LEU A 7 9.55 -8.11 1.76
C LEU A 7 10.37 -7.18 2.67
N GLU A 8 11.07 -6.17 2.09
CA GLU A 8 11.72 -5.12 2.87
C GLU A 8 10.70 -4.34 3.74
N LYS A 9 9.56 -3.98 3.16
CA LYS A 9 8.48 -3.26 3.87
C LYS A 9 7.81 -4.13 4.94
N ILE A 10 7.58 -5.42 4.69
CA ILE A 10 7.09 -6.36 5.70
C ILE A 10 8.07 -6.43 6.88
N ASN A 11 9.37 -6.55 6.61
CA ASN A 11 10.40 -6.57 7.66
C ASN A 11 10.46 -5.24 8.44
N GLN A 12 10.23 -4.09 7.80
CA GLN A 12 10.10 -2.81 8.50
C GLN A 12 8.84 -2.77 9.35
N ALA A 13 7.69 -3.27 8.85
CA ALA A 13 6.45 -3.34 9.61
C ALA A 13 6.61 -4.17 10.88
N VAL A 14 7.29 -5.32 10.81
CA VAL A 14 7.60 -6.15 12.00
C VAL A 14 8.39 -5.35 13.06
N LYS A 15 9.40 -4.58 12.65
CA LYS A 15 10.17 -3.72 13.57
C LYS A 15 9.27 -2.66 14.21
N ILE A 16 8.41 -2.01 13.41
CA ILE A 16 7.48 -0.99 13.90
C ILE A 16 6.45 -1.58 14.88
N LEU A 17 5.93 -2.77 14.59
CA LEU A 17 5.02 -3.48 15.50
C LEU A 17 5.67 -3.74 16.87
N ASN A 18 6.94 -4.17 16.89
CA ASN A 18 7.69 -4.36 18.11
C ASN A 18 7.95 -3.03 18.85
N GLU A 19 8.37 -1.98 18.15
CA GLU A 19 8.60 -0.64 18.71
C GLU A 19 7.34 -0.09 19.40
N LYS A 20 6.16 -0.34 18.80
CA LYS A 20 4.87 0.17 19.29
C LYS A 20 4.13 -0.80 20.22
N ASN A 21 4.70 -1.98 20.48
CA ASN A 21 4.08 -3.06 21.27
C ASN A 21 2.66 -3.41 20.78
N ILE A 22 2.55 -3.65 19.47
CA ILE A 22 1.32 -4.08 18.76
C ILE A 22 1.55 -5.50 18.29
N ASP A 23 0.60 -6.43 18.57
CA ASP A 23 0.82 -7.86 18.32
C ASP A 23 0.73 -8.23 16.86
N MET A 24 -0.18 -7.58 16.12
CA MET A 24 -0.33 -7.81 14.70
C MET A 24 -0.98 -6.60 13.99
N TRP A 25 -0.74 -6.53 12.69
CA TRP A 25 -1.41 -5.63 11.76
C TRP A 25 -2.16 -6.45 10.72
N MET A 26 -3.45 -6.14 10.51
CA MET A 26 -4.33 -6.81 9.58
C MET A 26 -4.89 -5.81 8.55
N THR A 27 -4.62 -6.05 7.28
CA THR A 27 -5.28 -5.39 6.16
C THR A 27 -6.46 -6.27 5.71
N TYR A 28 -7.69 -5.80 5.93
CA TYR A 28 -8.92 -6.54 5.62
C TYR A 28 -9.62 -5.88 4.44
N VAL A 29 -9.82 -6.61 3.34
CA VAL A 29 -10.24 -6.07 2.05
C VAL A 29 -11.20 -7.00 1.32
N ARG A 30 -11.90 -6.47 0.31
CA ARG A 30 -12.59 -7.19 -0.77
C ARG A 30 -12.61 -6.34 -2.03
N GLU A 31 -12.84 -6.95 -3.21
CA GLU A 31 -13.02 -6.25 -4.50
C GLU A 31 -12.00 -5.12 -4.72
N THR A 32 -10.72 -5.42 -4.49
CA THR A 32 -9.65 -4.42 -4.54
C THR A 32 -9.44 -3.82 -5.93
N GLY A 33 -10.00 -4.42 -6.98
CA GLY A 33 -10.07 -3.84 -8.32
C GLY A 33 -10.96 -2.60 -8.38
N ASN A 34 -12.00 -2.53 -7.52
CA ASN A 34 -12.93 -1.41 -7.46
C ASN A 34 -12.55 -0.40 -6.36
N MET A 35 -12.15 -0.91 -5.20
CA MET A 35 -11.76 -0.07 -4.06
C MET A 35 -10.57 -0.70 -3.35
N LYS A 36 -9.40 -0.12 -3.60
CA LYS A 36 -8.13 -0.63 -3.12
C LYS A 36 -7.74 0.03 -1.79
N ASP A 37 -7.41 -0.79 -0.80
CA ASP A 37 -6.75 -0.27 0.40
C ASP A 37 -5.38 0.30 -0.01
N PRO A 38 -5.00 1.51 0.45
CA PRO A 38 -3.76 2.19 0.06
C PRO A 38 -2.49 1.39 0.35
N MET A 39 -2.55 0.40 1.25
CA MET A 39 -1.38 -0.39 1.63
C MET A 39 -1.20 -1.67 0.79
N MET A 40 -2.16 -2.04 -0.07
CA MET A 40 -2.11 -3.29 -0.84
C MET A 40 -0.85 -3.42 -1.70
N ASP A 41 -0.48 -2.38 -2.45
CA ASP A 41 0.70 -2.42 -3.32
C ASP A 41 2.01 -2.56 -2.55
N MET A 42 2.06 -1.96 -1.36
CA MET A 42 3.26 -1.91 -0.53
C MET A 42 3.44 -3.18 0.31
N MET A 43 2.34 -3.81 0.73
CA MET A 43 2.36 -4.88 1.72
C MET A 43 1.96 -6.24 1.17
N VAL A 44 1.21 -6.31 0.05
CA VAL A 44 0.67 -7.56 -0.48
C VAL A 44 1.22 -7.87 -1.87
N GLY A 45 1.14 -6.91 -2.80
CA GLY A 45 1.64 -7.03 -4.17
C GLY A 45 0.66 -7.66 -5.16
N THR A 46 -0.57 -7.93 -4.72
CA THR A 46 -1.68 -8.40 -5.57
C THR A 46 -3.00 -7.86 -5.06
N GLY A 47 -4.05 -7.95 -5.88
CA GLY A 47 -5.42 -7.70 -5.47
C GLY A 47 -6.07 -8.91 -4.81
N ALA A 48 -7.27 -8.70 -4.27
CA ALA A 48 -8.19 -9.71 -3.77
C ALA A 48 -9.61 -9.39 -4.22
N THR A 49 -10.34 -10.40 -4.71
CA THR A 49 -11.73 -10.28 -5.11
C THR A 49 -12.66 -10.60 -3.94
N TRP A 50 -12.44 -11.73 -3.29
CA TRP A 50 -13.21 -12.12 -2.12
C TRP A 50 -12.68 -11.42 -0.86
N GLN A 51 -13.46 -11.47 0.22
CA GLN A 51 -13.01 -10.98 1.52
C GLN A 51 -11.68 -11.63 1.91
N SER A 52 -10.70 -10.82 2.23
CA SER A 52 -9.35 -11.32 2.49
C SER A 52 -8.72 -10.56 3.65
N ALA A 53 -7.98 -11.29 4.47
CA ALA A 53 -7.21 -10.73 5.58
C ALA A 53 -5.72 -11.02 5.37
N PHE A 54 -4.93 -9.96 5.25
CA PHE A 54 -3.48 -10.02 5.17
C PHE A 54 -2.89 -9.59 6.51
N ILE A 55 -2.20 -10.50 7.19
CA ILE A 55 -1.79 -10.35 8.57
C ILE A 55 -0.27 -10.40 8.68
N ILE A 56 0.29 -9.45 9.41
CA ILE A 56 1.71 -9.41 9.77
C ILE A 56 1.79 -9.36 11.29
N THR A 57 2.51 -10.30 11.92
CA THR A 57 2.68 -10.35 13.35
C THR A 57 3.98 -9.70 13.79
N LYS A 58 4.09 -9.29 15.06
CA LYS A 58 5.33 -8.77 15.62
C LYS A 58 6.46 -9.82 15.70
N SER A 59 6.12 -11.13 15.64
CA SER A 59 7.09 -12.21 15.52
C SER A 59 7.68 -12.38 14.12
N GLY A 60 7.11 -11.70 13.11
CA GLY A 60 7.53 -11.81 11.71
C GLY A 60 6.79 -12.90 10.92
N GLU A 61 5.77 -13.52 11.49
CA GLU A 61 4.88 -14.40 10.75
C GLU A 61 3.94 -13.59 9.87
N THR A 62 3.67 -14.12 8.69
CA THR A 62 2.73 -13.52 7.74
C THR A 62 1.67 -14.53 7.36
N HIS A 63 0.39 -14.13 7.43
CA HIS A 63 -0.75 -14.96 7.08
C HIS A 63 -1.64 -14.26 6.07
N ALA A 64 -2.07 -14.97 5.04
CA ALA A 64 -3.08 -14.52 4.09
C ALA A 64 -4.29 -15.46 4.20
N VAL A 65 -5.42 -14.95 4.66
CA VAL A 65 -6.71 -15.64 4.64
C VAL A 65 -7.46 -15.14 3.42
N ILE A 66 -7.65 -15.99 2.41
CA ILE A 66 -8.12 -15.58 1.07
C ILE A 66 -9.08 -16.60 0.47
N GLY A 67 -9.86 -16.17 -0.52
CA GLY A 67 -10.70 -17.08 -1.32
C GLY A 67 -9.87 -18.14 -2.02
N SER A 68 -10.38 -19.38 -2.07
CA SER A 68 -9.62 -20.52 -2.65
C SER A 68 -9.26 -20.34 -4.12
N LEU A 69 -9.98 -19.53 -4.88
CA LEU A 69 -9.64 -19.21 -6.27
C LEU A 69 -8.33 -18.39 -6.40
N GLU A 70 -7.90 -17.70 -5.36
CA GLU A 70 -6.74 -16.81 -5.36
C GLU A 70 -5.48 -17.47 -4.75
N LEU A 71 -5.60 -18.70 -4.23
CA LEU A 71 -4.53 -19.40 -3.53
C LEU A 71 -3.25 -19.54 -4.36
N GLU A 72 -3.35 -20.02 -5.58
CA GLU A 72 -2.18 -20.28 -6.43
C GLU A 72 -1.48 -18.97 -6.84
N ASN A 73 -2.27 -17.92 -7.08
CA ASN A 73 -1.72 -16.60 -7.34
C ASN A 73 -0.91 -16.09 -6.13
N MET A 74 -1.47 -16.18 -4.93
CA MET A 74 -0.79 -15.74 -3.70
C MET A 74 0.48 -16.54 -3.41
N LYS A 75 0.46 -17.86 -3.63
CA LYS A 75 1.65 -18.71 -3.52
C LYS A 75 2.75 -18.29 -4.51
N THR A 76 2.37 -17.99 -5.75
CA THR A 76 3.29 -17.56 -6.80
C THR A 76 3.97 -16.23 -6.46
N ILE A 77 3.22 -15.27 -5.94
CA ILE A 77 3.75 -13.99 -5.47
C ILE A 77 4.72 -14.20 -4.30
N GLY A 78 4.34 -15.05 -3.34
CA GLY A 78 5.22 -15.52 -2.27
C GLY A 78 5.69 -14.42 -1.31
N THR A 79 4.86 -13.39 -1.07
CA THR A 79 5.09 -12.34 -0.06
C THR A 79 4.61 -12.77 1.33
N TYR A 80 3.62 -13.68 1.39
CA TYR A 80 3.08 -14.25 2.61
C TYR A 80 3.43 -15.73 2.71
N LYS A 81 3.86 -16.18 3.91
CA LYS A 81 4.31 -17.55 4.13
C LYS A 81 3.18 -18.53 4.44
N ASN A 82 2.22 -18.12 5.26
CA ASN A 82 1.08 -18.94 5.67
C ASN A 82 -0.16 -18.50 4.89
N ILE A 83 -0.64 -19.36 3.99
CA ILE A 83 -1.77 -19.04 3.12
C ILE A 83 -2.92 -19.99 3.46
N HIS A 84 -4.07 -19.41 3.84
CA HIS A 84 -5.26 -20.10 4.30
C HIS A 84 -6.42 -19.84 3.34
N GLY A 85 -6.80 -20.86 2.56
CA GLY A 85 -7.91 -20.76 1.63
C GLY A 85 -9.25 -21.05 2.30
N TYR A 86 -10.31 -20.38 1.86
CA TYR A 86 -11.68 -20.70 2.24
C TYR A 86 -12.60 -20.79 1.00
N LEU A 87 -13.76 -21.47 1.14
CA LEU A 87 -14.71 -21.66 0.06
C LEU A 87 -16.01 -20.84 0.23
N LYS A 88 -16.50 -20.68 1.45
CA LYS A 88 -17.81 -20.05 1.72
C LYS A 88 -17.69 -18.75 2.50
N SER A 89 -16.91 -18.72 3.55
CA SER A 89 -16.77 -17.57 4.44
C SER A 89 -15.33 -17.46 4.95
N VAL A 90 -14.85 -16.24 5.05
CA VAL A 90 -13.55 -15.93 5.64
C VAL A 90 -13.53 -16.18 7.15
N LYS A 91 -14.72 -16.16 7.79
CA LYS A 91 -14.92 -16.14 9.26
C LYS A 91 -14.15 -17.24 9.96
N GLU A 92 -14.41 -18.51 9.58
CA GLU A 92 -13.85 -19.67 10.30
C GLU A 92 -12.32 -19.67 10.21
N LYS A 93 -11.77 -19.42 9.02
CA LYS A 93 -10.33 -19.38 8.80
C LYS A 93 -9.66 -18.19 9.48
N LEU A 94 -10.31 -17.05 9.50
CA LEU A 94 -9.83 -15.87 10.22
C LEU A 94 -9.75 -16.16 11.74
N ILE A 95 -10.80 -16.76 12.33
CA ILE A 95 -10.81 -17.14 13.75
C ILE A 95 -9.72 -18.15 14.05
N GLU A 96 -9.54 -19.21 13.25
CA GLU A 96 -8.46 -20.19 13.40
C GLU A 96 -7.08 -19.52 13.45
N VAL A 97 -6.82 -18.57 12.55
CA VAL A 97 -5.55 -17.84 12.52
C VAL A 97 -5.41 -16.95 13.77
N LEU A 98 -6.45 -16.21 14.15
CA LEU A 98 -6.42 -15.38 15.35
C LEU A 98 -6.21 -16.22 16.62
N ASP A 99 -6.82 -17.40 16.70
CA ASP A 99 -6.65 -18.33 17.83
C ASP A 99 -5.24 -18.93 17.91
N SER A 100 -4.56 -19.06 16.75
CA SER A 100 -3.15 -19.49 16.75
C SER A 100 -2.20 -18.39 17.22
N ILE A 101 -2.47 -17.12 16.85
CA ILE A 101 -1.64 -15.94 17.20
C ILE A 101 -1.95 -15.42 18.60
N LYS A 102 -3.23 -15.47 19.01
CA LYS A 102 -3.78 -14.95 20.29
C LYS A 102 -3.41 -13.48 20.55
N PRO A 103 -3.64 -12.57 19.59
CA PRO A 103 -3.26 -11.17 19.75
C PRO A 103 -4.14 -10.48 20.80
N ALA A 104 -3.52 -9.59 21.59
CA ALA A 104 -4.23 -8.65 22.47
C ALA A 104 -4.51 -7.31 21.79
N LYS A 105 -3.65 -6.92 20.80
CA LYS A 105 -3.81 -5.70 20.01
C LYS A 105 -3.72 -6.03 18.53
N ILE A 106 -4.78 -5.69 17.78
CA ILE A 106 -4.91 -5.90 16.34
C ILE A 106 -5.04 -4.53 15.67
N ALA A 107 -4.01 -4.07 14.97
CA ALA A 107 -4.11 -2.87 14.17
C ALA A 107 -4.86 -3.16 12.87
N ILE A 108 -5.85 -2.32 12.51
CA ILE A 108 -6.61 -2.38 11.26
C ILE A 108 -6.65 -1.02 10.58
N ASN A 109 -6.85 -0.98 9.27
CA ASN A 109 -6.69 0.21 8.44
C ASN A 109 -7.88 1.15 8.50
N TYR A 110 -8.07 1.82 9.64
CA TYR A 110 -8.97 2.98 9.76
C TYR A 110 -8.24 4.15 10.40
N SER A 111 -8.61 5.37 10.01
CA SER A 111 -8.03 6.60 10.54
C SER A 111 -9.02 7.75 10.46
N HIS A 112 -8.94 8.67 11.42
CA HIS A 112 -9.67 9.94 11.37
C HIS A 112 -8.92 11.03 10.60
N ASN A 113 -7.58 10.89 10.44
CA ASN A 113 -6.73 12.00 9.99
C ASN A 113 -5.94 11.67 8.72
N SER A 114 -5.84 10.39 8.34
CA SER A 114 -4.97 9.95 7.25
C SER A 114 -5.71 9.02 6.27
N SER A 115 -6.00 9.50 5.07
CA SER A 115 -6.57 8.68 3.99
C SER A 115 -5.68 7.50 3.61
N LEU A 116 -4.38 7.58 3.85
CA LEU A 116 -3.43 6.50 3.59
C LEU A 116 -3.57 5.33 4.57
N ALA A 117 -4.18 5.57 5.73
CA ALA A 117 -4.42 4.57 6.75
C ALA A 117 -5.91 4.23 6.91
N ASP A 118 -6.78 4.76 6.05
CA ASP A 118 -8.24 4.61 6.09
C ASP A 118 -8.76 3.80 4.90
N GLY A 119 -8.19 2.60 4.71
CA GLY A 119 -8.55 1.69 3.62
C GLY A 119 -9.71 0.74 3.96
N LEU A 120 -10.04 0.56 5.23
CA LEU A 120 -11.14 -0.30 5.68
C LEU A 120 -12.48 0.44 5.59
N THR A 121 -13.29 0.12 4.60
CA THR A 121 -14.62 0.74 4.48
C THR A 121 -15.49 0.41 5.68
N HIS A 122 -16.43 1.32 6.01
CA HIS A 122 -17.34 1.13 7.14
C HIS A 122 -18.15 -0.19 7.02
N GLY A 123 -18.62 -0.54 5.82
CA GLY A 123 -19.34 -1.79 5.60
C GLY A 123 -18.48 -3.03 5.88
N LEU A 124 -17.22 -3.04 5.45
CA LEU A 124 -16.27 -4.11 5.77
C LEU A 124 -15.93 -4.18 7.26
N TYR A 125 -15.85 -3.03 7.93
CA TYR A 125 -15.67 -2.98 9.38
C TYR A 125 -16.83 -3.63 10.13
N LEU A 126 -18.08 -3.29 9.77
CA LEU A 126 -19.28 -3.89 10.38
C LEU A 126 -19.31 -5.42 10.16
N GLU A 127 -18.95 -5.87 8.99
CA GLU A 127 -18.89 -7.29 8.64
C GLU A 127 -17.78 -8.03 9.43
N LEU A 128 -16.60 -7.42 9.56
CA LEU A 128 -15.52 -7.93 10.40
C LEU A 128 -15.96 -8.05 11.87
N MET A 129 -16.65 -7.02 12.39
CA MET A 129 -17.21 -7.04 13.74
C MET A 129 -18.23 -8.16 13.93
N ASP A 130 -19.13 -8.38 12.95
CA ASP A 130 -20.10 -9.48 13.01
C ASP A 130 -19.43 -10.86 12.95
N HIS A 131 -18.40 -11.03 12.15
CA HIS A 131 -17.62 -12.27 12.10
C HIS A 131 -16.97 -12.61 13.46
N LEU A 132 -16.53 -11.59 14.20
CA LEU A 132 -15.76 -11.78 15.44
C LEU A 132 -16.55 -11.50 16.72
N LYS A 133 -17.86 -11.20 16.64
CA LYS A 133 -18.71 -10.78 17.78
C LYS A 133 -18.69 -11.74 18.97
N ASP A 134 -18.59 -13.06 18.69
CA ASP A 134 -18.58 -14.11 19.71
C ASP A 134 -17.16 -14.48 20.17
N THR A 135 -16.16 -13.66 19.82
CA THR A 135 -14.76 -13.86 20.17
C THR A 135 -14.23 -12.70 21.01
N LYS A 136 -13.14 -12.94 21.73
CA LYS A 136 -12.43 -11.88 22.46
C LYS A 136 -11.77 -10.82 21.53
N TYR A 137 -11.59 -11.14 20.27
CA TYR A 137 -10.85 -10.30 19.31
C TYR A 137 -11.62 -9.07 18.88
N VAL A 138 -12.94 -9.05 19.00
CA VAL A 138 -13.79 -7.90 18.68
C VAL A 138 -13.39 -6.62 19.42
N ASN A 139 -12.82 -6.75 20.62
CA ASN A 139 -12.37 -5.62 21.44
C ASN A 139 -10.86 -5.33 21.33
N ALA A 140 -10.16 -6.02 20.44
CA ALA A 140 -8.71 -5.90 20.29
C ALA A 140 -8.27 -4.88 19.23
N PHE A 141 -9.21 -4.29 18.50
CA PHE A 141 -8.92 -3.43 17.36
C PHE A 141 -8.41 -2.04 17.76
N ILE A 142 -7.35 -1.62 17.09
CA ILE A 142 -6.78 -0.27 17.14
C ILE A 142 -6.50 0.22 15.72
N SER A 143 -6.34 1.54 15.56
CA SER A 143 -5.94 2.12 14.27
C SER A 143 -4.51 1.74 13.90
N SER A 144 -4.27 1.45 12.60
CA SER A 144 -2.95 1.25 12.03
C SER A 144 -2.24 2.56 11.64
N GLU A 145 -2.85 3.74 11.88
CA GLU A 145 -2.34 5.04 11.43
C GLU A 145 -0.88 5.27 11.79
N GLU A 146 -0.50 5.01 13.04
CA GLU A 146 0.88 5.20 13.48
C GLU A 146 1.88 4.20 12.84
N ILE A 147 1.42 2.97 12.52
CA ILE A 147 2.23 1.98 11.82
C ILE A 147 2.48 2.45 10.40
N ILE A 148 1.42 2.85 9.70
CA ILE A 148 1.47 3.29 8.32
C ILE A 148 2.27 4.58 8.17
N ALA A 149 2.09 5.54 9.07
CA ALA A 149 2.87 6.77 9.09
C ALA A 149 4.38 6.49 9.25
N ALA A 150 4.75 5.63 10.20
CA ALA A 150 6.14 5.21 10.40
C ALA A 150 6.69 4.45 9.19
N LEU A 151 5.90 3.53 8.62
CA LEU A 151 6.28 2.70 7.48
C LEU A 151 6.51 3.53 6.20
N LYS A 152 5.64 4.51 5.93
CA LYS A 152 5.79 5.41 4.78
C LYS A 152 6.87 6.47 5.01
N GLY A 153 7.02 6.94 6.24
CA GLY A 153 8.07 7.90 6.61
C GLY A 153 9.48 7.32 6.52
N ARG A 154 9.67 6.06 6.91
CA ARG A 154 10.96 5.36 6.88
C ARG A 154 11.13 4.64 5.54
N LYS A 155 12.05 5.12 4.71
CA LYS A 155 12.32 4.50 3.41
C LYS A 155 13.20 3.25 3.56
N SER A 156 12.89 2.18 2.83
CA SER A 156 13.76 1.01 2.71
C SER A 156 14.98 1.32 1.82
N ALA A 157 15.95 0.41 1.79
CA ALA A 157 17.13 0.56 0.93
C ALA A 157 16.73 0.58 -0.56
N GLY A 158 15.79 -0.27 -0.97
CA GLY A 158 15.25 -0.31 -2.33
C GLY A 158 14.48 0.97 -2.69
N GLU A 159 13.64 1.49 -1.78
CA GLU A 159 12.95 2.77 -1.98
C GLU A 159 13.94 3.94 -2.14
N LEU A 160 15.00 4.00 -1.33
CA LEU A 160 16.02 5.04 -1.43
C LEU A 160 16.79 4.97 -2.75
N ALA A 161 17.10 3.77 -3.25
CA ALA A 161 17.75 3.58 -4.54
C ALA A 161 16.86 4.09 -5.68
N ASN A 162 15.58 3.71 -5.68
CA ASN A 162 14.61 4.17 -6.68
C ASN A 162 14.39 5.69 -6.64
N MET A 163 14.28 6.28 -5.44
CA MET A 163 14.15 7.72 -5.27
C MET A 163 15.36 8.47 -5.85
N LYS A 164 16.58 7.99 -5.59
CA LYS A 164 17.81 8.59 -6.15
C LYS A 164 17.84 8.54 -7.66
N GLU A 165 17.44 7.41 -8.27
CA GLU A 165 17.39 7.29 -9.72
C GLU A 165 16.28 8.17 -10.33
N ALA A 166 15.11 8.24 -9.70
CA ALA A 166 14.04 9.15 -10.12
C ALA A 166 14.48 10.62 -10.10
N ILE A 167 15.17 11.05 -9.04
CA ILE A 167 15.75 12.41 -8.95
C ILE A 167 16.74 12.66 -10.10
N LYS A 168 17.64 11.72 -10.36
CA LYS A 168 18.63 11.82 -11.44
C LYS A 168 17.97 11.94 -12.82
N GLU A 169 16.92 11.14 -13.10
CA GLU A 169 16.19 11.25 -14.36
C GLU A 169 15.40 12.57 -14.45
N THR A 170 14.82 13.04 -13.35
CA THR A 170 14.13 14.35 -13.30
C THR A 170 15.10 15.50 -13.61
N LEU A 171 16.31 15.48 -13.08
CA LEU A 171 17.32 16.50 -13.38
C LEU A 171 17.71 16.50 -14.88
N LYS A 172 17.86 15.33 -15.49
CA LYS A 172 18.10 15.23 -16.93
C LYS A 172 16.94 15.82 -17.76
N ILE A 173 15.70 15.60 -17.31
CA ILE A 173 14.52 16.19 -17.97
C ILE A 173 14.56 17.70 -17.85
N PHE A 174 14.91 18.27 -16.70
CA PHE A 174 15.07 19.71 -16.52
C PHE A 174 16.16 20.30 -17.42
N ASP A 175 17.28 19.60 -17.64
CA ASP A 175 18.32 20.02 -18.57
C ASP A 175 17.78 20.08 -20.03
N GLU A 176 16.94 19.12 -20.43
CA GLU A 176 16.30 19.16 -21.76
C GLU A 176 15.25 20.27 -21.86
N VAL A 177 14.47 20.50 -20.81
CA VAL A 177 13.52 21.63 -20.74
C VAL A 177 14.25 22.97 -20.89
N THR A 178 15.39 23.13 -20.23
CA THR A 178 16.20 24.36 -20.33
C THR A 178 16.63 24.67 -21.77
N LYS A 179 16.97 23.64 -22.55
CA LYS A 179 17.32 23.77 -23.98
C LYS A 179 16.10 24.03 -24.87
N PHE A 180 14.95 23.52 -24.48
CA PHE A 180 13.68 23.70 -25.20
C PHE A 180 13.08 25.10 -25.03
N LEU A 181 13.29 25.72 -23.86
CA LEU A 181 12.72 27.02 -23.52
C LEU A 181 13.28 28.14 -24.41
N LYS A 182 12.38 28.92 -25.00
CA LYS A 182 12.67 30.14 -25.78
C LYS A 182 11.46 31.07 -25.74
N PRO A 183 11.63 32.36 -26.07
CA PRO A 183 10.51 33.30 -26.18
C PRO A 183 9.43 32.77 -27.10
N GLY A 184 8.16 32.82 -26.67
CA GLY A 184 7.00 32.33 -27.41
C GLY A 184 6.58 30.88 -27.13
N VAL A 185 7.35 30.09 -26.36
CA VAL A 185 6.92 28.77 -25.89
C VAL A 185 5.89 28.95 -24.79
N THR A 186 4.77 28.26 -24.89
CA THR A 186 3.68 28.29 -23.91
C THR A 186 3.89 27.25 -22.81
N GLU A 187 3.28 27.45 -21.61
CA GLU A 187 3.26 26.51 -20.50
C GLU A 187 2.78 25.11 -20.95
N LYS A 188 1.73 25.06 -21.77
CA LYS A 188 1.18 23.80 -22.31
C LYS A 188 2.19 23.07 -23.21
N GLN A 189 2.98 23.79 -24.00
CA GLN A 189 4.02 23.19 -24.84
C GLN A 189 5.16 22.62 -23.98
N VAL A 190 5.52 23.28 -22.88
CA VAL A 190 6.52 22.75 -21.93
C VAL A 190 6.01 21.50 -21.24
N SER A 191 4.76 21.51 -20.78
CA SER A 191 4.14 20.33 -20.15
C SER A 191 4.12 19.14 -21.12
N GLN A 192 3.67 19.34 -22.35
CA GLN A 192 3.65 18.27 -23.35
C GLN A 192 5.06 17.75 -23.68
N PHE A 193 6.04 18.63 -23.80
CA PHE A 193 7.44 18.24 -24.03
C PHE A 193 7.98 17.33 -22.93
N VAL A 194 7.68 17.63 -21.66
CA VAL A 194 8.08 16.77 -20.51
C VAL A 194 7.39 15.41 -20.58
N LEU A 195 6.08 15.38 -20.87
CA LEU A 195 5.33 14.12 -21.00
C LEU A 195 5.90 13.25 -22.14
N ASP A 196 6.24 13.86 -23.27
CA ASP A 196 6.85 13.15 -24.40
C ASP A 196 8.23 12.57 -24.04
N LEU A 197 9.05 13.30 -23.26
CA LEU A 197 10.32 12.80 -22.75
C LEU A 197 10.13 11.63 -21.79
N CYS A 198 9.17 11.72 -20.86
CA CYS A 198 8.86 10.63 -19.93
C CYS A 198 8.42 9.38 -20.69
N ASN A 199 7.49 9.52 -21.64
CA ASN A 199 7.02 8.43 -22.49
C ASN A 199 8.14 7.78 -23.30
N LYS A 200 8.99 8.60 -23.95
CA LYS A 200 10.15 8.12 -24.72
C LYS A 200 11.15 7.32 -23.89
N LYS A 201 11.27 7.66 -22.59
CA LYS A 201 12.15 6.99 -21.64
C LYS A 201 11.49 5.82 -20.92
N GLY A 202 10.20 5.57 -21.13
CA GLY A 202 9.42 4.56 -20.42
C GLY A 202 9.31 4.83 -18.92
N LEU A 203 9.29 6.11 -18.52
CA LEU A 203 9.15 6.53 -17.13
C LEU A 203 7.68 6.62 -16.75
N GLU A 204 7.34 6.15 -15.56
CA GLU A 204 6.05 6.33 -14.93
C GLU A 204 6.02 7.65 -14.14
N LEU A 205 4.91 8.38 -14.24
CA LEU A 205 4.72 9.64 -13.52
C LEU A 205 4.35 9.37 -12.06
N SER A 206 4.69 10.31 -11.17
CA SER A 206 4.35 10.19 -9.73
C SER A 206 2.87 10.39 -9.43
N TRP A 207 2.12 11.04 -10.32
CA TRP A 207 0.66 11.25 -10.29
C TRP A 207 0.14 11.49 -11.70
N ASP A 208 -1.16 11.65 -11.86
CA ASP A 208 -1.84 11.70 -13.13
C ASP A 208 -1.27 12.76 -14.11
N ALA A 209 -1.17 12.41 -15.37
CA ALA A 209 -0.59 13.25 -16.42
C ALA A 209 -1.31 14.62 -16.59
N GLU A 210 -2.59 14.69 -16.20
CA GLU A 210 -3.36 15.96 -16.20
C GLU A 210 -2.79 16.99 -15.21
N HIS A 211 -2.07 16.54 -14.19
CA HIS A 211 -1.51 17.36 -13.13
C HIS A 211 0.03 17.30 -13.05
N CYS A 212 0.69 16.57 -13.94
CA CYS A 212 2.15 16.36 -13.93
C CYS A 212 2.75 16.44 -15.33
N PRO A 213 3.66 17.41 -15.60
CA PRO A 213 4.11 18.47 -14.70
C PRO A 213 3.13 19.64 -14.64
N ALA A 214 3.05 20.30 -13.49
CA ALA A 214 2.44 21.61 -13.39
C ALA A 214 3.45 22.67 -13.88
N VAL A 215 3.09 23.43 -14.92
CA VAL A 215 3.95 24.46 -15.51
C VAL A 215 3.26 25.81 -15.42
N PHE A 216 3.89 26.74 -14.72
CA PHE A 216 3.37 28.08 -14.50
C PHE A 216 4.43 29.12 -14.89
N SER A 217 4.02 30.24 -15.47
CA SER A 217 4.90 31.34 -15.84
C SER A 217 4.22 32.70 -15.71
N GLY A 218 5.00 33.76 -15.54
CA GLY A 218 4.50 35.13 -15.48
C GLY A 218 3.46 35.35 -14.36
N PRO A 219 2.32 36.01 -14.66
CA PRO A 219 1.28 36.30 -13.65
C PRO A 219 0.60 35.06 -13.05
N ASN A 220 0.74 33.89 -13.68
CA ASN A 220 0.11 32.63 -13.27
C ASN A 220 0.95 31.84 -12.25
N THR A 221 2.05 32.41 -11.78
CA THR A 221 2.99 31.73 -10.84
C THR A 221 2.64 31.91 -9.36
N ALA A 222 1.57 32.59 -9.04
CA ALA A 222 1.16 32.86 -7.66
C ALA A 222 0.11 31.86 -7.16
#